data_bd9f0698c0252d7b52ce0ac36f5e86dd
#
_entry.id   bd9f0698c0252d7b52ce0ac36f5e86dd
#
_cell.length_a   1.000
_cell.length_b   1.000
_cell.length_c   1.000
_cell.angle_alpha   90.00
_cell.angle_beta   90.00
_cell.angle_gamma   90.00
#
_symmetry.space_group_name_H-M   'P 1'
#
loop_
_entity.id
_entity.type
_entity.pdbx_description
1 polymer ?
#
loop_
_entity_poly.entity_id
_entity_poly.type
_entity_poly.pdbx_seq_one_letter_code
_entity_poly.pdbx_strand_id
1 'polypeptide(L)'
;QGPGPVTGVRCGGSCVKGIALAKNIPCVVVSTLEAIAYSGIPYEDAIRCAVMDARCGQVYNALFRSEGGALHRLTEDRALPIKELEGELWPHGREVLLLGDGAALCLQAFSMWGARLAPEGVRYQRASSVALLGEQAAKEGKTVPAGELAPVYLRLPQAERELKKRQAEQANG
;
A
#
# COMPACT_ATOMS: atom_id res chain seq x y z
N GLN A 1 5.25 2.56 -6.96
CA GLN A 1 6.24 2.80 -5.89
C GLN A 1 5.49 3.00 -4.58
N GLY A 2 5.51 2.04 -3.72
CA GLY A 2 4.80 2.03 -2.45
C GLY A 2 5.67 1.43 -1.35
N PRO A 3 5.13 1.25 -0.14
CA PRO A 3 5.86 0.65 0.96
C PRO A 3 6.37 -0.73 0.59
N GLY A 4 7.59 -1.04 1.05
CA GLY A 4 8.27 -2.31 0.82
C GLY A 4 9.66 -2.32 1.46
N PRO A 5 10.41 -3.43 1.38
CA PRO A 5 11.78 -3.48 1.89
C PRO A 5 12.65 -2.43 1.19
N VAL A 6 13.30 -1.56 1.96
CA VAL A 6 14.07 -0.40 1.45
C VAL A 6 15.07 -0.81 0.36
N THR A 7 15.79 -1.92 0.57
CA THR A 7 16.77 -2.43 -0.39
C THR A 7 16.10 -2.88 -1.70
N GLY A 8 15.00 -3.66 -1.62
CA GLY A 8 14.28 -4.15 -2.79
C GLY A 8 13.68 -3.01 -3.63
N VAL A 9 13.07 -2.03 -2.98
CA VAL A 9 12.49 -0.84 -3.64
C VAL A 9 13.59 -0.03 -4.34
N ARG A 10 14.72 0.19 -3.68
CA ARG A 10 15.84 0.94 -4.27
C ARG A 10 16.51 0.21 -5.42
N CYS A 11 16.84 -1.06 -5.26
CA CYS A 11 17.45 -1.87 -6.33
C CYS A 11 16.53 -1.98 -7.54
N GLY A 12 15.25 -2.34 -7.33
CA GLY A 12 14.27 -2.45 -8.40
C GLY A 12 14.04 -1.11 -9.12
N GLY A 13 13.89 -0.02 -8.36
CA GLY A 13 13.75 1.32 -8.91
C GLY A 13 14.96 1.77 -9.72
N SER A 14 16.18 1.48 -9.25
CA SER A 14 17.41 1.80 -9.96
C SER A 14 17.55 1.02 -11.28
N CYS A 15 17.19 -0.27 -11.28
CA CYS A 15 17.20 -1.08 -12.50
C CYS A 15 16.21 -0.53 -13.53
N VAL A 16 14.96 -0.28 -13.15
CA VAL A 16 13.93 0.30 -14.04
C VAL A 16 14.38 1.65 -14.58
N LYS A 17 14.88 2.51 -13.69
CA LYS A 17 15.39 3.84 -14.04
C LYS A 17 16.55 3.77 -15.05
N GLY A 18 17.49 2.86 -14.85
CA GLY A 18 18.61 2.65 -15.77
C GLY A 18 18.16 2.23 -17.16
N ILE A 19 17.23 1.26 -17.27
CA ILE A 19 16.68 0.80 -18.53
C ILE A 19 15.92 1.91 -19.25
N ALA A 20 15.07 2.62 -18.52
CA ALA A 20 14.23 3.69 -19.05
C ALA A 20 15.06 4.89 -19.53
N LEU A 21 16.09 5.29 -18.79
CA LEU A 21 17.03 6.35 -19.18
C LEU A 21 17.78 6.01 -20.46
N ALA A 22 18.31 4.77 -20.56
CA ALA A 22 19.10 4.35 -21.71
C ALA A 22 18.29 4.35 -23.03
N LYS A 23 16.97 4.16 -22.96
CA LYS A 23 16.08 4.05 -24.12
C LYS A 23 15.09 5.21 -24.23
N ASN A 24 15.18 6.21 -23.36
CA ASN A 24 14.23 7.33 -23.26
C ASN A 24 12.76 6.87 -23.17
N ILE A 25 12.49 5.84 -22.35
CA ILE A 25 11.16 5.28 -22.15
C ILE A 25 10.49 6.01 -20.98
N PRO A 26 9.25 6.51 -21.14
CA PRO A 26 8.51 7.09 -20.01
C PRO A 26 8.16 6.00 -18.98
N CYS A 27 8.12 6.40 -17.71
CA CYS A 27 7.81 5.52 -16.59
C CYS A 27 6.43 5.81 -16.02
N VAL A 28 5.83 4.81 -15.39
CA VAL A 28 4.58 4.96 -14.63
C VAL A 28 4.85 4.60 -13.16
N VAL A 29 4.24 5.36 -12.27
CA VAL A 29 4.27 5.10 -10.82
C VAL A 29 2.96 4.44 -10.42
N VAL A 30 3.05 3.25 -9.81
CA VAL A 30 1.90 2.52 -9.29
C VAL A 30 2.06 2.34 -7.78
N SER A 31 1.01 2.62 -7.01
CA SER A 31 1.01 2.35 -5.57
C SER A 31 1.03 0.84 -5.32
N THR A 32 1.89 0.40 -4.39
CA THR A 32 1.92 -1.00 -3.96
C THR A 32 0.59 -1.42 -3.32
N LEU A 33 -0.02 -0.54 -2.52
CA LEU A 33 -1.30 -0.80 -1.86
C LEU A 33 -2.44 -0.89 -2.88
N GLU A 34 -2.41 -0.07 -3.92
CA GLU A 34 -3.36 -0.15 -5.03
C GLU A 34 -3.21 -1.47 -5.81
N ALA A 35 -1.99 -1.90 -6.09
CA ALA A 35 -1.74 -3.19 -6.74
C ALA A 35 -2.22 -4.39 -5.91
N ILE A 36 -2.11 -4.31 -4.57
CA ILE A 36 -2.68 -5.29 -3.64
C ILE A 36 -4.21 -5.29 -3.73
N ALA A 37 -4.84 -4.13 -3.64
CA ALA A 37 -6.29 -4.00 -3.74
C ALA A 37 -6.82 -4.50 -5.09
N TYR A 38 -6.12 -4.20 -6.18
CA TYR A 38 -6.46 -4.63 -7.54
C TYR A 38 -6.44 -6.15 -7.69
N SER A 39 -5.56 -6.87 -7.01
CA SER A 39 -5.49 -8.33 -7.05
C SER A 39 -6.79 -9.02 -6.62
N GLY A 40 -7.59 -8.36 -5.80
CA GLY A 40 -8.87 -8.87 -5.29
C GLY A 40 -10.10 -8.53 -6.14
N ILE A 41 -10.00 -7.89 -7.30
CA ILE A 41 -11.16 -7.41 -8.09
C ILE A 41 -12.26 -8.46 -8.36
N PRO A 42 -11.99 -9.77 -8.51
CA PRO A 42 -13.06 -10.77 -8.69
C PRO A 42 -14.00 -10.91 -7.49
N TYR A 43 -13.64 -10.36 -6.33
CA TYR A 43 -14.50 -10.39 -5.14
C TYR A 43 -15.31 -9.09 -5.11
N GLU A 44 -16.64 -9.27 -5.15
CA GLU A 44 -17.66 -8.25 -5.28
C GLU A 44 -17.60 -7.08 -4.30
N ASP A 45 -18.54 -6.17 -4.43
CA ASP A 45 -18.73 -4.92 -3.67
C ASP A 45 -18.26 -5.00 -2.23
N ALA A 46 -17.01 -4.57 -2.01
CA ALA A 46 -16.36 -4.62 -0.72
C ALA A 46 -15.46 -3.41 -0.52
N ILE A 47 -15.29 -3.01 0.72
CA ILE A 47 -14.20 -2.13 1.12
C ILE A 47 -12.93 -2.98 1.17
N ARG A 48 -12.03 -2.74 0.25
CA ARG A 48 -10.73 -3.40 0.17
C ARG A 48 -9.74 -2.66 1.02
N CYS A 49 -9.38 -3.26 2.12
CA CYS A 49 -8.37 -2.74 3.01
C CYS A 49 -7.02 -3.36 2.63
N ALA A 50 -6.26 -2.65 1.80
CA ALA A 50 -4.90 -3.04 1.47
C ALA A 50 -3.97 -2.67 2.63
N VAL A 51 -3.27 -3.66 3.20
CA VAL A 51 -2.39 -3.46 4.35
C VAL A 51 -1.06 -4.19 4.19
N MET A 52 0.02 -3.51 4.56
CA MET A 52 1.35 -4.10 4.68
C MET A 52 1.88 -3.86 6.10
N ASP A 53 2.58 -4.85 6.67
CA ASP A 53 3.19 -4.73 8.00
C ASP A 53 4.28 -3.64 8.01
N ALA A 54 4.03 -2.55 8.75
CA ALA A 54 4.98 -1.48 8.96
C ALA A 54 5.80 -1.64 10.25
N ARG A 55 5.67 -2.80 10.92
CA ARG A 55 6.27 -3.16 12.20
C ARG A 55 5.77 -2.30 13.38
N CYS A 56 6.04 -2.76 14.60
CA CYS A 56 5.70 -2.06 15.84
C CYS A 56 4.20 -1.72 15.97
N GLY A 57 3.30 -2.63 15.60
CA GLY A 57 1.86 -2.44 15.72
C GLY A 57 1.27 -1.40 14.75
N GLN A 58 2.00 -1.06 13.70
CA GLN A 58 1.56 -0.17 12.63
C GLN A 58 1.48 -0.91 11.29
N VAL A 59 0.67 -0.37 10.41
CA VAL A 59 0.54 -0.84 9.03
C VAL A 59 0.67 0.31 8.05
N TYR A 60 1.18 0.01 6.85
CA TYR A 60 0.90 0.84 5.69
C TYR A 60 -0.46 0.44 5.15
N ASN A 61 -1.31 1.41 4.87
CA ASN A 61 -2.70 1.18 4.51
C ASN A 61 -3.17 2.14 3.42
N ALA A 62 -4.06 1.64 2.57
CA ALA A 62 -4.97 2.42 1.77
C ALA A 62 -6.30 1.66 1.64
N LEU A 63 -7.39 2.40 1.59
CA LEU A 63 -8.72 1.87 1.42
C LEU A 63 -9.21 2.11 -0.01
N PHE A 64 -9.90 1.12 -0.52
CA PHE A 64 -10.52 1.15 -1.85
C PHE A 64 -11.91 0.55 -1.79
N ARG A 65 -12.78 0.94 -2.71
CA ARG A 65 -14.06 0.29 -2.96
C ARG A 65 -14.04 -0.33 -4.35
N SER A 66 -14.46 -1.59 -4.44
CA SER A 66 -14.75 -2.17 -5.75
C SER A 66 -16.25 -2.07 -6.01
N GLU A 67 -16.59 -1.56 -7.16
CA GLU A 67 -17.96 -1.39 -7.61
C GLU A 67 -18.01 -1.58 -9.12
N GLY A 68 -18.90 -2.46 -9.60
CA GLY A 68 -19.03 -2.74 -11.03
C GLY A 68 -17.74 -3.21 -11.72
N GLY A 69 -16.83 -3.87 -11.01
CA GLY A 69 -15.53 -4.31 -11.53
C GLY A 69 -14.44 -3.23 -11.59
N ALA A 70 -14.74 -2.00 -11.18
CA ALA A 70 -13.79 -0.89 -11.07
C ALA A 70 -13.27 -0.76 -9.62
N LEU A 71 -12.05 -0.26 -9.46
CA LEU A 71 -11.44 0.01 -8.17
C LEU A 71 -11.40 1.53 -7.94
N HIS A 72 -12.10 2.00 -6.92
CA HIS A 72 -12.13 3.40 -6.51
C HIS A 72 -11.33 3.59 -5.23
N ARG A 73 -10.36 4.49 -5.25
CA ARG A 73 -9.56 4.83 -4.06
C ARG A 73 -10.39 5.67 -3.10
N LEU A 74 -10.39 5.28 -1.82
CA LEU A 74 -11.07 6.00 -0.73
C LEU A 74 -10.10 6.81 0.12
N THR A 75 -8.87 6.32 0.32
CA THR A 75 -7.83 7.02 1.10
C THR A 75 -6.50 7.01 0.38
N GLU A 76 -5.67 8.01 0.65
CA GLU A 76 -4.27 8.02 0.22
C GLU A 76 -3.46 6.92 0.94
N ASP A 77 -2.29 6.59 0.36
CA ASP A 77 -1.35 5.69 1.01
C ASP A 77 -0.82 6.31 2.31
N ARG A 78 -1.00 5.62 3.43
CA ARG A 78 -0.68 6.15 4.76
C ARG A 78 -0.06 5.09 5.67
N ALA A 79 0.52 5.53 6.79
CA ALA A 79 0.99 4.67 7.87
C ALA A 79 0.24 5.02 9.15
N LEU A 80 -0.39 4.04 9.82
CA LEU A 80 -1.18 4.25 11.03
C LEU A 80 -1.14 3.03 11.95
N PRO A 81 -1.45 3.22 13.26
CA PRO A 81 -1.62 2.12 14.19
C PRO A 81 -2.79 1.20 13.80
N ILE A 82 -2.65 -0.11 14.04
CA ILE A 82 -3.70 -1.10 13.72
C ILE A 82 -5.02 -0.77 14.46
N LYS A 83 -4.95 -0.27 15.71
CA LYS A 83 -6.14 0.11 16.48
C LYS A 83 -6.90 1.28 15.87
N GLU A 84 -6.19 2.23 15.28
CA GLU A 84 -6.82 3.36 14.59
C GLU A 84 -7.53 2.89 13.33
N LEU A 85 -6.88 2.00 12.55
CA LEU A 85 -7.48 1.36 11.38
C LEU A 85 -8.72 0.53 11.76
N GLU A 86 -8.68 -0.20 12.87
CA GLU A 86 -9.84 -0.94 13.39
C GLU A 86 -11.01 0.00 13.67
N GLY A 87 -10.77 1.10 14.38
CA GLY A 87 -11.81 2.08 14.70
C GLY A 87 -12.47 2.69 13.47
N GLU A 88 -11.68 2.99 12.43
CA GLU A 88 -12.19 3.51 11.17
C GLU A 88 -13.04 2.49 10.39
N LEU A 89 -12.64 1.22 10.40
CA LEU A 89 -13.32 0.17 9.65
C LEU A 89 -14.51 -0.45 10.39
N TRP A 90 -14.60 -0.27 11.70
CA TRP A 90 -15.64 -0.84 12.56
C TRP A 90 -17.07 -0.66 12.02
N PRO A 91 -17.49 0.51 11.49
CA PRO A 91 -18.84 0.71 10.98
C PRO A 91 -19.17 -0.15 9.74
N HIS A 92 -18.18 -0.66 9.05
CA HIS A 92 -18.35 -1.38 7.76
C HIS A 92 -18.43 -2.90 7.92
N GLY A 93 -18.06 -3.44 9.05
CA GLY A 93 -18.24 -4.86 9.39
C GLY A 93 -17.79 -5.83 8.30
N ARG A 94 -18.71 -6.71 7.88
CA ARG A 94 -18.46 -7.78 6.90
C ARG A 94 -18.16 -7.29 5.47
N GLU A 95 -18.39 -6.04 5.18
CA GLU A 95 -18.04 -5.46 3.88
C GLU A 95 -16.53 -5.29 3.70
N VAL A 96 -15.76 -5.39 4.80
CA VAL A 96 -14.31 -5.22 4.74
C VAL A 96 -13.60 -6.50 4.32
N LEU A 97 -12.80 -6.40 3.27
CA LEU A 97 -11.90 -7.43 2.79
C LEU A 97 -10.45 -7.01 3.02
N LEU A 98 -9.73 -7.73 3.87
CA LEU A 98 -8.33 -7.49 4.19
C LEU A 98 -7.41 -8.16 3.16
N LEU A 99 -6.49 -7.39 2.58
CA LEU A 99 -5.50 -7.84 1.60
C LEU A 99 -4.10 -7.35 1.98
N GLY A 100 -3.08 -8.07 1.56
CA GLY A 100 -1.67 -7.77 1.82
C GLY A 100 -1.06 -8.65 2.91
N ASP A 101 0.24 -8.49 3.13
CA ASP A 101 1.00 -9.26 4.12
C ASP A 101 0.66 -8.87 5.58
N GLY A 102 0.16 -7.64 5.80
CA GLY A 102 -0.36 -7.20 7.08
C GLY A 102 -1.79 -7.65 7.39
N ALA A 103 -2.50 -8.27 6.43
CA ALA A 103 -3.91 -8.60 6.57
C ALA A 103 -4.21 -9.59 7.71
N ALA A 104 -3.41 -10.64 7.84
CA ALA A 104 -3.56 -11.62 8.93
C ALA A 104 -3.29 -10.99 10.30
N LEU A 105 -2.30 -10.09 10.39
CA LEU A 105 -1.98 -9.35 11.60
C LEU A 105 -3.15 -8.44 12.02
N CYS A 106 -3.75 -7.73 11.07
CA CYS A 106 -4.94 -6.91 11.32
C CYS A 106 -6.12 -7.77 11.78
N LEU A 107 -6.39 -8.90 11.11
CA LEU A 107 -7.51 -9.77 11.48
C LEU A 107 -7.37 -10.31 12.91
N GLN A 108 -6.14 -10.63 13.36
CA GLN A 108 -5.89 -11.05 14.73
C GLN A 108 -6.07 -9.94 15.76
N ALA A 109 -5.73 -8.72 15.38
CA ALA A 109 -5.84 -7.54 16.26
C ALA A 109 -7.26 -6.99 16.34
N PHE A 110 -8.04 -7.15 15.28
CA PHE A 110 -9.43 -6.68 15.22
C PHE A 110 -10.32 -7.55 16.11
N SER A 111 -11.09 -6.91 16.97
CA SER A 111 -11.97 -7.59 17.94
C SER A 111 -13.20 -8.17 17.25
N MET A 112 -13.09 -9.30 16.54
CA MET A 112 -14.17 -10.18 16.08
C MET A 112 -15.45 -9.50 15.50
N TRP A 113 -15.31 -8.50 14.67
CA TRP A 113 -16.44 -7.78 14.09
C TRP A 113 -16.76 -8.14 12.62
N GLY A 114 -16.14 -9.21 12.11
CA GLY A 114 -16.55 -9.83 10.87
C GLY A 114 -15.79 -9.40 9.60
N ALA A 115 -14.68 -8.64 9.71
CA ALA A 115 -13.79 -8.43 8.57
C ALA A 115 -13.32 -9.77 7.98
N ARG A 116 -13.24 -9.83 6.66
CA ARG A 116 -12.86 -11.05 5.94
C ARG A 116 -11.42 -10.96 5.45
N LEU A 117 -10.71 -12.07 5.52
CA LEU A 117 -9.40 -12.20 4.92
C LEU A 117 -9.53 -12.66 3.48
N ALA A 118 -8.86 -11.99 2.55
CA ALA A 118 -8.83 -12.41 1.17
C ALA A 118 -8.17 -13.80 1.05
N PRO A 119 -8.64 -14.68 0.14
CA PRO A 119 -7.99 -15.96 -0.13
C PRO A 119 -6.52 -15.76 -0.51
N GLU A 120 -5.67 -16.72 -0.12
CA GLU A 120 -4.22 -16.63 -0.30
C GLU A 120 -3.81 -16.33 -1.75
N GLY A 121 -4.51 -16.93 -2.71
CA GLY A 121 -4.25 -16.76 -4.13
C GLY A 121 -4.40 -15.33 -4.66
N VAL A 122 -5.05 -14.42 -3.93
CA VAL A 122 -5.29 -13.01 -4.33
C VAL A 122 -4.91 -12.00 -3.24
N ARG A 123 -4.44 -12.49 -2.09
CA ARG A 123 -4.15 -11.65 -0.92
C ARG A 123 -2.93 -10.76 -1.12
N TYR A 124 -1.92 -11.28 -1.79
CA TYR A 124 -0.62 -10.62 -1.91
C TYR A 124 -0.48 -9.84 -3.20
N GLN A 125 0.42 -8.87 -3.19
CA GLN A 125 0.74 -8.11 -4.38
C GLN A 125 1.26 -9.01 -5.50
N ARG A 126 0.92 -8.66 -6.75
CA ARG A 126 1.35 -9.37 -7.95
C ARG A 126 1.94 -8.40 -8.97
N ALA A 127 3.00 -8.82 -9.63
CA ALA A 127 3.59 -8.05 -10.71
C ALA A 127 2.59 -7.80 -11.86
N SER A 128 1.67 -8.77 -12.10
CA SER A 128 0.59 -8.61 -13.10
C SER A 128 -0.35 -7.46 -12.76
N SER A 129 -0.72 -7.28 -11.48
CA SER A 129 -1.55 -6.15 -11.05
C SER A 129 -0.85 -4.81 -11.27
N VAL A 130 0.45 -4.75 -10.96
CA VAL A 130 1.27 -3.56 -11.23
C VAL A 130 1.33 -3.26 -12.73
N ALA A 131 1.50 -4.30 -13.57
CA ALA A 131 1.57 -4.12 -15.02
C ALA A 131 0.25 -3.62 -15.61
N LEU A 132 -0.90 -4.18 -15.18
CA LEU A 132 -2.23 -3.76 -15.66
C LEU A 132 -2.56 -2.32 -15.22
N LEU A 133 -2.31 -1.97 -13.96
CA LEU A 133 -2.48 -0.59 -13.48
C LEU A 133 -1.53 0.38 -14.18
N GLY A 134 -0.27 -0.05 -14.43
CA GLY A 134 0.70 0.73 -15.18
C GLY A 134 0.29 0.96 -16.63
N GLU A 135 -0.24 -0.06 -17.30
CA GLU A 135 -0.75 0.07 -18.67
C GLU A 135 -1.94 1.04 -18.74
N GLN A 136 -2.88 0.94 -17.79
CA GLN A 136 -3.99 1.85 -17.71
C GLN A 136 -3.53 3.30 -17.50
N ALA A 137 -2.65 3.53 -16.53
CA ALA A 137 -2.11 4.86 -16.25
C ALA A 137 -1.32 5.44 -17.44
N ALA A 138 -0.58 4.60 -18.18
CA ALA A 138 0.11 5.01 -19.40
C ALA A 138 -0.87 5.44 -20.51
N LYS A 139 -1.97 4.71 -20.71
CA LYS A 139 -3.05 5.08 -21.65
C LYS A 139 -3.71 6.39 -21.28
N GLU A 140 -3.80 6.71 -19.99
CA GLU A 140 -4.33 7.97 -19.47
C GLU A 140 -3.30 9.11 -19.50
N GLY A 141 -2.09 8.86 -20.00
CA GLY A 141 -1.01 9.87 -20.07
C GLY A 141 -0.32 10.16 -18.74
N LYS A 142 -0.59 9.37 -17.70
CA LYS A 142 0.02 9.51 -16.36
C LYS A 142 1.43 8.93 -16.35
N THR A 143 2.33 9.52 -17.11
CA THR A 143 3.72 9.10 -17.21
C THR A 143 4.66 10.15 -16.66
N VAL A 144 5.84 9.72 -16.19
CA VAL A 144 6.91 10.58 -15.72
C VAL A 144 8.22 10.24 -16.45
N PRO A 145 9.11 11.22 -16.68
CA PRO A 145 10.45 10.94 -17.16
C PRO A 145 11.20 10.02 -16.20
N ALA A 146 12.04 9.14 -16.72
CA ALA A 146 12.84 8.23 -15.89
C ALA A 146 13.67 8.96 -14.81
N GLY A 147 14.15 10.18 -15.10
CA GLY A 147 14.87 11.02 -14.15
C GLY A 147 14.09 11.37 -12.88
N GLU A 148 12.79 11.55 -13.01
CA GLU A 148 11.87 11.93 -11.93
C GLU A 148 11.34 10.74 -11.13
N LEU A 149 11.64 9.51 -11.55
CA LEU A 149 11.23 8.32 -10.84
C LEU A 149 11.89 8.27 -9.45
N ALA A 150 11.10 8.40 -8.39
CA ALA A 150 11.57 8.38 -7.01
C ALA A 150 10.68 7.49 -6.13
N PRO A 151 11.24 6.75 -5.15
CA PRO A 151 10.43 6.00 -4.20
C PRO A 151 9.64 6.94 -3.28
N VAL A 152 8.42 6.53 -2.92
CA VAL A 152 7.59 7.22 -1.94
C VAL A 152 7.82 6.57 -0.57
N TYR A 153 8.29 7.36 0.39
CA TYR A 153 8.48 6.92 1.77
C TYR A 153 7.33 7.45 2.63
N LEU A 154 6.42 6.57 3.00
CA LEU A 154 5.28 6.90 3.86
C LEU A 154 5.65 7.06 5.34
N ARG A 155 6.85 6.67 5.70
CA ARG A 155 7.33 6.66 7.08
C ARG A 155 8.76 7.14 7.15
N LEU A 156 9.07 7.97 8.15
CA LEU A 156 10.43 8.39 8.44
C LEU A 156 11.34 7.18 8.78
N PRO A 157 12.63 7.21 8.43
CA PRO A 157 13.59 6.19 8.85
C PRO A 157 13.55 5.94 10.35
N GLN A 158 13.83 4.70 10.78
CA GLN A 158 13.75 4.33 12.20
C GLN A 158 14.63 5.22 13.08
N ALA A 159 15.85 5.50 12.64
CA ALA A 159 16.78 6.36 13.37
C ALA A 159 16.23 7.77 13.61
N GLU A 160 15.56 8.35 12.62
CA GLU A 160 14.95 9.68 12.73
C GLU A 160 13.74 9.67 13.68
N ARG A 161 12.95 8.60 13.67
CA ARG A 161 11.83 8.42 14.60
C ARG A 161 12.30 8.26 16.04
N GLU A 162 13.36 7.49 16.27
CA GLU A 162 13.98 7.31 17.59
C GLU A 162 14.58 8.62 18.09
N LEU A 163 15.22 9.38 17.20
CA LEU A 163 15.76 10.70 17.54
C LEU A 163 14.63 11.67 17.96
N LYS A 164 13.57 11.76 17.19
CA LYS A 164 12.40 12.60 17.52
C LYS A 164 11.76 12.18 18.84
N LYS A 165 11.66 10.87 19.12
CA LYS A 165 11.14 10.36 20.38
C LYS A 165 12.00 10.81 21.57
N ARG A 166 13.33 10.65 21.48
CA ARG A 166 14.29 11.11 22.52
C ARG A 166 14.22 12.62 22.75
N GLN A 167 14.10 13.40 21.68
CA GLN A 167 13.96 14.85 21.78
C GLN A 167 12.66 15.26 22.48
N ALA A 168 11.54 14.58 22.18
CA ALA A 168 10.27 14.84 22.84
C ALA A 168 10.29 14.42 24.32
N GLU A 169 10.95 13.34 24.69
CA GLU A 169 11.15 12.91 26.08
C GLU A 169 11.99 13.90 26.87
N GLN A 170 13.03 14.49 26.26
CA GLN A 170 13.89 15.52 26.87
C GLN A 170 13.21 16.88 27.02
N ALA A 171 12.21 17.18 26.18
CA ALA A 171 11.47 18.45 26.25
C ALA A 171 10.32 18.43 27.30
N ASN A 172 9.91 17.24 27.76
CA ASN A 172 8.83 17.03 28.71
C ASN A 172 9.31 16.64 30.13
N GLY A 173 10.61 16.56 30.37
CA GLY A 173 11.23 16.29 31.67
C GLY A 173 12.02 17.51 32.15
#